data_87f1b90cf9c83d6ddffcf87ae6eebe55
#
_entry.id   87f1b90cf9c83d6ddffcf87ae6eebe55
#
_cell.length_a   1.000
_cell.length_b   1.000
_cell.length_c   1.000
_cell.angle_alpha   90.00
_cell.angle_beta   90.00
_cell.angle_gamma   90.00
#
_symmetry.space_group_name_H-M   'P 1'
#
loop_
_entity.id
_entity.type
_entity.pdbx_description
1 polymer ?
#
loop_
_entity_poly.entity_id
_entity_poly.type
_entity_poly.pdbx_seq_one_letter_code
_entity_poly.pdbx_strand_id
1 'polypeptide(L)'
;MAGWIRKTLLSSAIALASIAAAWTADVGTARASQALSLAGATAPTPATPATAAAAAAHTYAATRYPIVLVHGLTGTDRYANVLDYWYGIPRDLQSHGASVYVANLSGFQSDLGPGGRGEQLLAFVKEVLAATGAQKVNLIGHSQGGLSARYVAAVAPEVVASVTTIGTPHHGSEFADFVRRTMDKDPTGLTEPAIAQLANVLGALLSSNHNTNQNALAALQELTTSGVAAFNAAVPSAGLGAPGSCATGAATETVGGFTHYLYSWAGTAIEPKGSLFGVRGAKDTSLSGPLDPALFADPGTLALLGSGTVMVNRNAGSNDGLVSRCSALYGNVLSTSYHWNHLDEINQLFGLIGQNAEDPIAVIRTHANRLKLQGL
;
A
#
# COMPACT_ATOMS: atom_id res chain seq x y z
N MET A 1 -17.85 23.44 -18.19
CA MET A 1 -17.22 22.39 -17.38
C MET A 1 -15.75 22.15 -17.73
N ALA A 2 -15.36 22.05 -18.99
CA ALA A 2 -13.96 21.84 -19.38
C ALA A 2 -12.96 22.91 -18.91
N GLY A 3 -13.37 24.17 -18.78
CA GLY A 3 -12.50 25.27 -18.35
C GLY A 3 -12.18 25.29 -16.84
N TRP A 4 -13.01 24.70 -16.01
CA TRP A 4 -12.80 24.64 -14.56
C TRP A 4 -11.82 23.52 -14.20
N ILE A 5 -11.96 22.37 -14.84
CA ILE A 5 -11.05 21.22 -14.67
C ILE A 5 -9.61 21.60 -15.07
N ARG A 6 -9.43 22.35 -16.17
CA ARG A 6 -8.09 22.81 -16.58
C ARG A 6 -7.40 23.72 -15.56
N LYS A 7 -8.13 24.60 -14.89
CA LYS A 7 -7.55 25.50 -13.87
C LYS A 7 -7.14 24.75 -12.61
N THR A 8 -7.94 23.77 -12.17
CA THR A 8 -7.62 22.94 -10.99
C THR A 8 -6.41 22.03 -11.23
N LEU A 9 -6.31 21.45 -12.43
CA LEU A 9 -5.20 20.59 -12.82
C LEU A 9 -3.85 21.33 -12.89
N LEU A 10 -3.83 22.58 -13.38
CA LEU A 10 -2.60 23.39 -13.40
C LEU A 10 -2.13 23.78 -12.00
N SER A 11 -3.05 24.05 -11.09
CA SER A 11 -2.72 24.43 -9.70
C SER A 11 -2.11 23.28 -8.91
N SER A 12 -2.56 22.05 -9.14
CA SER A 12 -2.04 20.85 -8.45
C SER A 12 -0.61 20.51 -8.89
N ALA A 13 -0.27 20.66 -10.17
CA ALA A 13 1.08 20.43 -10.68
C ALA A 13 2.09 21.47 -10.13
N ILE A 14 1.66 22.72 -9.93
CA ILE A 14 2.49 23.78 -9.36
C ILE A 14 2.73 23.55 -7.86
N ALA A 15 1.76 23.03 -7.12
CA ALA A 15 1.92 22.75 -5.68
C ALA A 15 2.95 21.62 -5.42
N LEU A 16 2.99 20.58 -6.24
CA LEU A 16 3.97 19.49 -6.13
C LEU A 16 5.39 19.93 -6.54
N ALA A 17 5.52 20.79 -7.55
CA ALA A 17 6.82 21.34 -7.95
C ALA A 17 7.40 22.31 -6.91
N SER A 18 6.57 23.04 -6.17
CA SER A 18 7.01 23.98 -5.14
C SER A 18 7.52 23.30 -3.86
N ILE A 19 7.05 22.10 -3.56
CA ILE A 19 7.52 21.31 -2.42
C ILE A 19 8.93 20.74 -2.66
N ALA A 20 9.28 20.43 -3.89
CA ALA A 20 10.62 19.92 -4.25
C ALA A 20 11.73 20.99 -4.19
N ALA A 21 11.39 22.27 -4.30
CA ALA A 21 12.36 23.36 -4.35
C ALA A 21 12.77 23.95 -2.98
N ALA A 22 12.07 23.59 -1.88
CA ALA A 22 12.27 24.21 -0.57
C ALA A 22 13.30 23.50 0.35
N TRP A 23 13.93 22.40 -0.08
CA TRP A 23 14.71 21.51 0.81
C TRP A 23 16.18 21.33 0.41
N THR A 24 16.87 22.36 -0.06
CA THR A 24 18.33 22.29 -0.29
C THR A 24 19.17 22.97 0.78
N ALA A 25 18.69 23.13 2.00
CA ALA A 25 19.49 23.71 3.08
C ALA A 25 19.49 22.82 4.33
N ASP A 26 20.71 22.42 4.70
CA ASP A 26 21.17 21.94 6.01
C ASP A 26 21.02 20.45 6.35
N VAL A 27 22.09 19.67 6.08
CA VAL A 27 22.32 18.35 6.68
C VAL A 27 23.63 18.37 7.45
N GLY A 28 23.51 18.67 8.74
CA GLY A 28 24.59 18.50 9.72
C GLY A 28 24.77 17.03 10.11
N THR A 29 26.00 16.55 9.98
CA THR A 29 26.44 15.19 10.29
C THR A 29 26.45 14.89 11.79
N ALA A 30 25.81 13.80 12.23
CA ALA A 30 26.08 13.18 13.53
C ALA A 30 26.31 11.67 13.36
N ARG A 31 27.59 11.28 13.40
CA ARG A 31 28.00 9.89 13.64
C ARG A 31 28.13 9.69 15.15
N ALA A 32 27.38 8.74 15.71
CA ALA A 32 27.63 8.24 17.07
C ALA A 32 28.01 6.76 16.99
N SER A 33 29.24 6.48 17.40
CA SER A 33 29.79 5.14 17.62
C SER A 33 29.24 4.59 18.94
N GLN A 34 28.63 3.40 18.96
CA GLN A 34 28.31 2.70 20.22
C GLN A 34 29.37 1.63 20.50
N ALA A 35 30.07 1.83 21.63
CA ALA A 35 30.94 0.82 22.21
C ALA A 35 30.10 -0.14 23.07
N LEU A 36 30.31 -1.46 22.87
CA LEU A 36 29.77 -2.48 23.76
C LEU A 36 30.53 -2.46 25.10
N SER A 37 29.81 -2.27 26.19
CA SER A 37 30.30 -2.54 27.56
C SER A 37 29.56 -3.74 28.13
N LEU A 38 30.30 -4.82 28.41
CA LEU A 38 29.82 -5.95 29.19
C LEU A 38 29.88 -5.56 30.71
N ALA A 39 28.73 -5.41 31.33
CA ALA A 39 28.64 -5.25 32.78
C ALA A 39 27.76 -6.38 33.37
N GLY A 40 28.23 -6.93 34.47
CA GLY A 40 27.75 -8.15 35.12
C GLY A 40 26.28 -8.16 35.54
N ALA A 41 25.72 -9.35 35.59
CA ALA A 41 24.36 -9.64 35.99
C ALA A 41 24.12 -9.33 37.49
N THR A 42 23.32 -8.31 37.78
CA THR A 42 22.67 -8.09 39.06
C THR A 42 21.21 -8.56 38.98
N ALA A 43 20.70 -9.11 40.08
CA ALA A 43 19.33 -9.63 40.17
C ALA A 43 18.29 -8.54 39.81
N PRO A 44 17.18 -8.89 39.12
CA PRO A 44 16.21 -7.90 38.66
C PRO A 44 15.48 -7.26 39.82
N THR A 45 15.58 -5.95 39.95
CA THR A 45 14.74 -5.12 40.82
C THR A 45 13.30 -5.14 40.26
N PRO A 46 12.24 -5.25 41.11
CA PRO A 46 10.87 -5.19 40.63
C PRO A 46 10.60 -3.88 39.88
N ALA A 47 10.12 -3.99 38.64
CA ALA A 47 9.84 -2.83 37.80
C ALA A 47 8.71 -1.98 38.37
N THR A 48 8.89 -0.65 38.43
CA THR A 48 7.80 0.27 38.77
C THR A 48 6.71 0.24 37.66
N PRO A 49 5.45 0.60 37.96
CA PRO A 49 4.38 0.63 36.97
C PRO A 49 4.73 1.43 35.70
N ALA A 50 5.49 2.51 35.85
CA ALA A 50 5.94 3.32 34.71
C ALA A 50 6.99 2.59 33.84
N THR A 51 7.93 1.84 34.45
CA THR A 51 8.92 1.04 33.73
C THR A 51 8.29 -0.18 33.07
N ALA A 52 7.26 -0.78 33.67
CA ALA A 52 6.49 -1.87 33.08
C ALA A 52 5.66 -1.40 31.88
N ALA A 53 5.04 -0.22 31.98
CA ALA A 53 4.30 0.39 30.87
C ALA A 53 5.23 0.76 29.70
N ALA A 54 6.41 1.31 29.98
CA ALA A 54 7.42 1.61 28.96
C ALA A 54 7.93 0.32 28.27
N ALA A 55 8.23 -0.73 29.04
CA ALA A 55 8.64 -2.03 28.50
C ALA A 55 7.53 -2.66 27.66
N ALA A 56 6.27 -2.57 28.08
CA ALA A 56 5.12 -3.04 27.31
C ALA A 56 4.94 -2.25 25.99
N ALA A 57 5.17 -0.94 26.02
CA ALA A 57 5.14 -0.10 24.81
C ALA A 57 6.25 -0.52 23.82
N HIS A 58 7.48 -0.76 24.30
CA HIS A 58 8.60 -1.22 23.49
C HIS A 58 8.43 -2.61 22.87
N THR A 59 7.50 -3.41 23.35
CA THR A 59 7.21 -4.73 22.80
C THR A 59 5.84 -4.82 22.16
N TYR A 60 5.14 -3.71 21.98
CA TYR A 60 3.76 -3.69 21.51
C TYR A 60 3.61 -4.39 20.15
N ALA A 61 4.52 -4.13 19.20
CA ALA A 61 4.53 -4.72 17.86
C ALA A 61 5.53 -5.88 17.70
N ALA A 62 6.08 -6.43 18.78
CA ALA A 62 7.07 -7.51 18.76
C ALA A 62 6.43 -8.84 18.31
N THR A 63 6.25 -9.02 17.00
CA THR A 63 5.78 -10.24 16.37
C THR A 63 6.80 -11.37 16.49
N ARG A 64 6.33 -12.62 16.51
CA ARG A 64 7.20 -13.81 16.52
C ARG A 64 8.04 -13.91 15.24
N TYR A 65 7.45 -13.57 14.10
CA TYR A 65 8.10 -13.62 12.80
C TYR A 65 8.35 -12.20 12.29
N PRO A 66 9.44 -11.98 11.53
CA PRO A 66 9.71 -10.69 10.92
C PRO A 66 8.53 -10.21 10.06
N ILE A 67 8.31 -8.91 10.02
CA ILE A 67 7.38 -8.25 9.12
C ILE A 67 8.13 -7.84 7.86
N VAL A 68 7.66 -8.26 6.69
CA VAL A 68 8.16 -7.80 5.39
C VAL A 68 7.12 -6.90 4.75
N LEU A 69 7.48 -5.64 4.55
CA LEU A 69 6.67 -4.62 3.88
C LEU A 69 6.96 -4.66 2.38
N VAL A 70 5.90 -4.77 1.57
CA VAL A 70 5.99 -4.96 0.12
C VAL A 70 5.29 -3.81 -0.60
N HIS A 71 6.07 -3.00 -1.32
CA HIS A 71 5.56 -1.85 -2.07
C HIS A 71 4.73 -2.25 -3.31
N GLY A 72 3.88 -1.33 -3.78
CA GLY A 72 3.07 -1.49 -4.98
C GLY A 72 3.77 -1.06 -6.27
N LEU A 73 2.95 -0.78 -7.30
CA LEU A 73 3.38 -0.21 -8.57
C LEU A 73 4.19 1.09 -8.34
N THR A 74 5.18 1.34 -9.16
CA THR A 74 6.12 2.48 -9.04
C THR A 74 6.99 2.48 -7.79
N GLY A 75 6.76 1.55 -6.86
CA GLY A 75 7.41 1.53 -5.57
C GLY A 75 8.90 1.21 -5.66
N THR A 76 9.55 1.57 -4.59
CA THR A 76 10.93 1.24 -4.22
C THR A 76 10.94 1.24 -2.69
N ASP A 77 12.01 0.78 -2.06
CA ASP A 77 12.16 0.96 -0.62
C ASP A 77 12.25 2.45 -0.25
N ARG A 78 12.96 3.24 -1.10
CA ARG A 78 13.18 4.68 -0.87
C ARG A 78 13.32 5.46 -2.18
N TYR A 79 12.53 6.53 -2.34
CA TYR A 79 12.61 7.45 -3.47
C TYR A 79 13.78 8.43 -3.28
N ALA A 80 14.64 8.55 -4.30
CA ALA A 80 15.82 9.40 -4.30
C ALA A 80 16.72 9.27 -3.04
N ASN A 81 16.67 8.12 -2.36
CA ASN A 81 17.32 7.85 -1.07
C ASN A 81 16.90 8.79 0.07
N VAL A 82 15.79 9.51 -0.07
CA VAL A 82 15.32 10.51 0.87
C VAL A 82 13.94 10.19 1.44
N LEU A 83 12.99 9.76 0.60
CA LEU A 83 11.61 9.54 1.00
C LEU A 83 11.30 8.04 0.99
N ASP A 84 11.03 7.46 2.16
CA ASP A 84 10.64 6.07 2.29
C ASP A 84 9.26 5.83 1.65
N TYR A 85 9.08 4.71 0.92
CA TYR A 85 7.76 4.30 0.40
C TYR A 85 6.74 4.16 1.53
N TRP A 86 7.15 3.49 2.59
CA TRP A 86 6.40 3.31 3.84
C TRP A 86 6.80 4.41 4.84
N TYR A 87 6.35 5.65 4.60
CA TYR A 87 6.87 6.81 5.33
C TYR A 87 6.61 6.72 6.84
N GLY A 88 7.68 6.64 7.62
CA GLY A 88 7.64 6.55 9.08
C GLY A 88 7.23 5.18 9.66
N ILE A 89 6.56 4.32 8.88
CA ILE A 89 5.99 3.05 9.34
C ILE A 89 7.07 2.07 9.83
N PRO A 90 8.18 1.79 9.08
CA PRO A 90 9.21 0.86 9.56
C PRO A 90 9.83 1.30 10.87
N ARG A 91 10.13 2.60 11.01
CA ARG A 91 10.70 3.17 12.23
C ARG A 91 9.76 3.04 13.42
N ASP A 92 8.47 3.31 13.23
CA ASP A 92 7.47 3.17 14.28
C ASP A 92 7.34 1.72 14.76
N LEU A 93 7.20 0.78 13.83
CA LEU A 93 7.12 -0.64 14.16
C LEU A 93 8.37 -1.14 14.89
N GLN A 94 9.58 -0.73 14.44
CA GLN A 94 10.85 -1.08 15.08
C GLN A 94 10.95 -0.50 16.49
N SER A 95 10.51 0.75 16.70
CA SER A 95 10.49 1.36 18.04
C SER A 95 9.55 0.66 19.01
N HIS A 96 8.58 -0.08 18.48
CA HIS A 96 7.64 -0.90 19.25
C HIS A 96 7.99 -2.41 19.22
N GLY A 97 9.24 -2.75 18.85
CA GLY A 97 9.82 -4.08 19.00
C GLY A 97 9.67 -5.03 17.84
N ALA A 98 9.10 -4.60 16.71
CA ALA A 98 9.02 -5.45 15.52
C ALA A 98 10.36 -5.57 14.79
N SER A 99 10.65 -6.76 14.24
CA SER A 99 11.70 -6.96 13.24
C SER A 99 11.11 -6.68 11.86
N VAL A 100 11.50 -5.57 11.21
CA VAL A 100 10.88 -5.08 9.98
C VAL A 100 11.89 -4.97 8.85
N TYR A 101 11.52 -5.50 7.69
CA TYR A 101 12.26 -5.45 6.44
C TYR A 101 11.40 -4.86 5.33
N VAL A 102 11.97 -4.03 4.49
CA VAL A 102 11.27 -3.40 3.36
C VAL A 102 11.83 -3.99 2.07
N ALA A 103 10.98 -4.68 1.31
CA ALA A 103 11.36 -5.26 0.04
C ALA A 103 11.54 -4.16 -1.03
N ASN A 104 12.59 -4.30 -1.84
CA ASN A 104 12.82 -3.46 -3.01
C ASN A 104 12.70 -4.28 -4.28
N LEU A 105 11.51 -4.24 -4.89
CA LEU A 105 11.16 -4.98 -6.10
C LEU A 105 11.17 -4.05 -7.31
N SER A 106 11.01 -4.61 -8.52
CA SER A 106 10.74 -3.82 -9.72
C SER A 106 9.49 -2.98 -9.53
N GLY A 107 9.61 -1.66 -9.72
CA GLY A 107 8.49 -0.73 -9.59
C GLY A 107 7.43 -0.93 -10.68
N PHE A 108 7.86 -1.37 -11.87
CA PHE A 108 7.00 -1.70 -13.01
C PHE A 108 7.35 -3.10 -13.52
N GLN A 109 6.65 -4.09 -13.06
CA GLN A 109 6.71 -5.45 -13.58
C GLN A 109 5.43 -6.20 -13.15
N SER A 110 5.07 -7.25 -13.89
CA SER A 110 4.06 -8.21 -13.44
C SER A 110 4.57 -9.07 -12.29
N ASP A 111 3.66 -9.64 -11.53
CA ASP A 111 4.00 -10.58 -10.46
C ASP A 111 4.34 -11.97 -10.99
N LEU A 112 3.69 -12.36 -12.09
CA LEU A 112 3.91 -13.67 -12.73
C LEU A 112 5.04 -13.63 -13.76
N GLY A 113 5.59 -14.82 -14.03
CA GLY A 113 6.61 -15.05 -15.04
C GLY A 113 8.04 -14.89 -14.53
N PRO A 114 9.03 -15.26 -15.38
CA PRO A 114 10.46 -15.22 -15.03
C PRO A 114 10.91 -13.80 -14.65
N GLY A 115 11.50 -13.66 -13.47
CA GLY A 115 11.92 -12.36 -12.93
C GLY A 115 10.79 -11.45 -12.52
N GLY A 116 9.56 -11.96 -12.42
CA GLY A 116 8.40 -11.23 -11.92
C GLY A 116 8.56 -10.82 -10.45
N ARG A 117 7.73 -9.87 -10.01
CA ARG A 117 7.79 -9.32 -8.64
C ARG A 117 7.58 -10.41 -7.59
N GLY A 118 6.74 -11.42 -7.87
CA GLY A 118 6.51 -12.56 -6.99
C GLY A 118 7.79 -13.36 -6.73
N GLU A 119 8.58 -13.64 -7.76
CA GLU A 119 9.88 -14.33 -7.63
C GLU A 119 10.92 -13.46 -6.91
N GLN A 120 10.96 -12.16 -7.22
CA GLN A 120 11.83 -11.20 -6.52
C GLN A 120 11.50 -11.14 -5.02
N LEU A 121 10.21 -11.11 -4.67
CA LEU A 121 9.80 -11.12 -3.26
C LEU A 121 10.17 -12.44 -2.58
N LEU A 122 9.98 -13.58 -3.23
CA LEU A 122 10.39 -14.88 -2.68
C LEU A 122 11.89 -14.93 -2.40
N ALA A 123 12.72 -14.41 -3.31
CA ALA A 123 14.17 -14.31 -3.10
C ALA A 123 14.48 -13.44 -1.87
N PHE A 124 13.87 -12.26 -1.77
CA PHE A 124 14.03 -11.36 -0.63
C PHE A 124 13.58 -11.99 0.70
N VAL A 125 12.44 -12.69 0.71
CA VAL A 125 11.96 -13.43 1.90
C VAL A 125 13.00 -14.46 2.35
N LYS A 126 13.59 -15.22 1.42
CA LYS A 126 14.66 -16.20 1.75
C LYS A 126 15.88 -15.53 2.36
N GLU A 127 16.26 -14.35 1.88
CA GLU A 127 17.36 -13.55 2.48
C GLU A 127 17.02 -13.11 3.91
N VAL A 128 15.80 -12.62 4.15
CA VAL A 128 15.32 -12.24 5.48
C VAL A 128 15.36 -13.45 6.44
N LEU A 129 14.88 -14.61 6.00
CA LEU A 129 14.90 -15.83 6.81
C LEU A 129 16.32 -16.26 7.14
N ALA A 130 17.23 -16.22 6.16
CA ALA A 130 18.65 -16.56 6.36
C ALA A 130 19.32 -15.57 7.34
N ALA A 131 19.02 -14.28 7.24
CA ALA A 131 19.60 -13.25 8.09
C ALA A 131 19.09 -13.29 9.54
N THR A 132 17.83 -13.71 9.74
CA THR A 132 17.17 -13.68 11.05
C THR A 132 17.12 -15.02 11.77
N GLY A 133 17.31 -16.13 11.04
CA GLY A 133 17.05 -17.49 11.53
C GLY A 133 15.56 -17.79 11.77
N ALA A 134 14.66 -16.89 11.37
CA ALA A 134 13.23 -17.11 11.46
C ALA A 134 12.76 -18.19 10.48
N GLN A 135 11.70 -18.90 10.85
CA GLN A 135 11.14 -19.96 9.98
C GLN A 135 10.11 -19.39 8.99
N LYS A 136 9.46 -18.28 9.33
CA LYS A 136 8.39 -17.65 8.55
C LYS A 136 8.51 -16.14 8.60
N VAL A 137 7.76 -15.47 7.74
CA VAL A 137 7.55 -14.02 7.76
C VAL A 137 6.07 -13.68 7.78
N ASN A 138 5.73 -12.47 8.27
CA ASN A 138 4.45 -11.82 8.09
C ASN A 138 4.58 -10.85 6.90
N LEU A 139 3.84 -11.08 5.81
CA LEU A 139 3.84 -10.22 4.63
C LEU A 139 2.78 -9.14 4.76
N ILE A 140 3.15 -7.88 4.56
CA ILE A 140 2.21 -6.75 4.46
C ILE A 140 2.46 -6.07 3.12
N GLY A 141 1.54 -6.25 2.18
CA GLY A 141 1.63 -5.74 0.83
C GLY A 141 0.64 -4.60 0.58
N HIS A 142 1.14 -3.49 0.03
CA HIS A 142 0.32 -2.38 -0.43
C HIS A 142 0.13 -2.46 -1.94
N SER A 143 -1.11 -2.19 -2.42
CA SER A 143 -1.39 -2.13 -3.84
C SER A 143 -1.00 -3.45 -4.55
N GLN A 144 -0.26 -3.41 -5.65
CA GLN A 144 0.29 -4.58 -6.32
C GLN A 144 1.15 -5.45 -5.39
N GLY A 145 1.79 -4.88 -4.35
CA GLY A 145 2.58 -5.65 -3.38
C GLY A 145 1.77 -6.72 -2.64
N GLY A 146 0.44 -6.57 -2.53
CA GLY A 146 -0.43 -7.62 -2.01
C GLY A 146 -0.58 -8.81 -2.96
N LEU A 147 -0.52 -8.60 -4.29
CA LEU A 147 -0.46 -9.69 -5.27
C LEU A 147 0.88 -10.42 -5.17
N SER A 148 2.00 -9.67 -5.07
CA SER A 148 3.33 -10.25 -4.83
C SER A 148 3.34 -11.12 -3.55
N ALA A 149 2.74 -10.65 -2.46
CA ALA A 149 2.63 -11.38 -1.20
C ALA A 149 1.82 -12.68 -1.34
N ARG A 150 0.71 -12.64 -2.07
CA ARG A 150 -0.10 -13.84 -2.39
C ARG A 150 0.67 -14.84 -3.23
N TYR A 151 1.46 -14.37 -4.20
CA TYR A 151 2.33 -15.25 -4.98
C TYR A 151 3.25 -16.05 -4.08
N VAL A 152 3.97 -15.40 -3.16
CA VAL A 152 4.89 -16.09 -2.24
C VAL A 152 4.14 -17.09 -1.35
N ALA A 153 2.97 -16.73 -0.82
CA ALA A 153 2.16 -17.63 0.01
C ALA A 153 1.68 -18.87 -0.76
N ALA A 154 1.46 -18.76 -2.07
CA ALA A 154 1.04 -19.89 -2.91
C ALA A 154 2.21 -20.82 -3.30
N VAL A 155 3.40 -20.25 -3.63
CA VAL A 155 4.53 -21.02 -4.17
C VAL A 155 5.51 -21.50 -3.11
N ALA A 156 5.56 -20.86 -1.96
CA ALA A 156 6.41 -21.20 -0.81
C ALA A 156 5.61 -21.07 0.51
N PRO A 157 4.53 -21.84 0.69
CA PRO A 157 3.62 -21.68 1.82
C PRO A 157 4.29 -21.92 3.17
N GLU A 158 5.34 -22.70 3.23
CA GLU A 158 6.09 -23.01 4.46
C GLU A 158 6.76 -21.79 5.08
N VAL A 159 7.11 -20.77 4.30
CA VAL A 159 7.82 -19.58 4.78
C VAL A 159 6.91 -18.40 5.14
N VAL A 160 5.59 -18.53 4.96
CA VAL A 160 4.62 -17.45 5.24
C VAL A 160 3.79 -17.79 6.47
N ALA A 161 3.62 -16.84 7.37
CA ALA A 161 2.74 -16.94 8.54
C ALA A 161 1.40 -16.21 8.30
N SER A 162 1.46 -15.02 7.73
CA SER A 162 0.28 -14.22 7.39
C SER A 162 0.49 -13.41 6.11
N VAL A 163 -0.61 -13.11 5.42
CA VAL A 163 -0.68 -12.18 4.30
C VAL A 163 -1.67 -11.08 4.66
N THR A 164 -1.19 -9.85 4.70
CA THR A 164 -2.00 -8.66 4.89
C THR A 164 -1.92 -7.81 3.63
N THR A 165 -3.06 -7.37 3.12
CA THR A 165 -3.14 -6.56 1.90
C THR A 165 -3.81 -5.21 2.19
N ILE A 166 -3.24 -4.15 1.65
CA ILE A 166 -3.69 -2.77 1.85
C ILE A 166 -3.96 -2.19 0.46
N GLY A 167 -5.20 -1.78 0.17
CA GLY A 167 -5.56 -1.23 -1.14
C GLY A 167 -5.14 -2.09 -2.33
N THR A 168 -5.12 -3.42 -2.17
CA THR A 168 -4.67 -4.35 -3.22
C THR A 168 -5.81 -4.66 -4.17
N PRO A 169 -5.60 -4.56 -5.50
CA PRO A 169 -6.64 -4.81 -6.49
C PRO A 169 -6.86 -6.32 -6.71
N HIS A 170 -7.48 -7.04 -5.77
CA HIS A 170 -7.73 -8.48 -5.86
C HIS A 170 -8.67 -8.90 -6.98
N HIS A 171 -9.43 -7.95 -7.52
CA HIS A 171 -10.30 -8.14 -8.70
C HIS A 171 -9.96 -7.15 -9.83
N GLY A 172 -8.75 -6.55 -9.77
CA GLY A 172 -8.28 -5.56 -10.72
C GLY A 172 -8.71 -4.13 -10.38
N SER A 173 -8.29 -3.19 -11.20
CA SER A 173 -8.60 -1.77 -11.10
C SER A 173 -9.36 -1.30 -12.34
N GLU A 174 -10.53 -0.71 -12.13
CA GLU A 174 -11.32 -0.09 -13.18
C GLU A 174 -10.59 1.10 -13.81
N PHE A 175 -9.66 1.71 -13.07
CA PHE A 175 -8.79 2.74 -13.61
C PHE A 175 -7.70 2.14 -14.51
N ALA A 176 -7.10 1.02 -14.14
CA ALA A 176 -6.16 0.31 -15.01
C ALA A 176 -6.84 -0.14 -16.32
N ASP A 177 -8.09 -0.61 -16.27
CA ASP A 177 -8.90 -0.90 -17.46
C ASP A 177 -9.11 0.35 -18.33
N PHE A 178 -9.35 1.50 -17.71
CA PHE A 178 -9.51 2.76 -18.44
C PHE A 178 -8.22 3.15 -19.14
N VAL A 179 -7.10 3.14 -18.43
CA VAL A 179 -5.77 3.45 -18.99
C VAL A 179 -5.44 2.51 -20.15
N ARG A 180 -5.61 1.20 -19.94
CA ARG A 180 -5.31 0.19 -20.97
C ARG A 180 -6.11 0.41 -22.25
N ARG A 181 -7.44 0.59 -22.12
CA ARG A 181 -8.32 0.86 -23.27
C ARG A 181 -8.02 2.18 -23.99
N THR A 182 -7.57 3.18 -23.24
CA THR A 182 -7.19 4.47 -23.82
C THR A 182 -5.88 4.33 -24.60
N MET A 183 -4.89 3.60 -24.06
CA MET A 183 -3.64 3.31 -24.76
C MET A 183 -3.85 2.47 -26.02
N ASP A 184 -4.85 1.60 -26.07
CA ASP A 184 -5.21 0.85 -27.28
C ASP A 184 -5.73 1.75 -28.42
N LYS A 185 -6.37 2.87 -28.07
CA LYS A 185 -6.91 3.86 -29.02
C LYS A 185 -5.92 4.96 -29.37
N ASP A 186 -5.15 5.39 -28.38
CA ASP A 186 -4.09 6.39 -28.49
C ASP A 186 -2.84 5.92 -27.74
N PRO A 187 -1.89 5.28 -28.45
CA PRO A 187 -0.66 4.78 -27.80
C PRO A 187 0.18 5.86 -27.13
N THR A 188 -0.03 7.15 -27.44
CA THR A 188 0.68 8.26 -26.78
C THR A 188 0.14 8.52 -25.37
N GLY A 189 -1.14 8.17 -25.11
CA GLY A 189 -1.82 8.40 -23.82
C GLY A 189 -2.00 9.88 -23.43
N LEU A 190 -1.53 10.81 -24.30
CA LEU A 190 -1.44 12.23 -23.97
C LEU A 190 -2.76 12.98 -24.12
N THR A 191 -3.74 12.37 -24.78
CA THR A 191 -5.04 13.02 -25.05
C THR A 191 -6.00 12.98 -23.84
N GLU A 192 -5.72 12.12 -22.85
CA GLU A 192 -6.56 11.99 -21.67
C GLU A 192 -5.93 12.66 -20.44
N PRO A 193 -6.50 13.74 -19.91
CA PRO A 193 -5.93 14.49 -18.78
C PRO A 193 -5.70 13.65 -17.53
N ALA A 194 -6.56 12.65 -17.24
CA ALA A 194 -6.42 11.79 -16.08
C ALA A 194 -5.17 10.90 -16.15
N ILE A 195 -4.82 10.41 -17.37
CA ILE A 195 -3.61 9.61 -17.59
C ILE A 195 -2.37 10.49 -17.48
N ALA A 196 -2.40 11.68 -18.10
CA ALA A 196 -1.30 12.63 -18.02
C ALA A 196 -1.04 13.06 -16.56
N GLN A 197 -2.08 13.27 -15.76
CA GLN A 197 -1.94 13.61 -14.35
C GLN A 197 -1.34 12.46 -13.56
N LEU A 198 -1.82 11.23 -13.73
CA LEU A 198 -1.24 10.05 -13.08
C LEU A 198 0.22 9.86 -13.51
N ALA A 199 0.53 9.97 -14.81
CA ALA A 199 1.89 9.85 -15.32
C ALA A 199 2.83 10.90 -14.71
N ASN A 200 2.37 12.13 -14.46
CA ASN A 200 3.15 13.16 -13.78
C ASN A 200 3.40 12.84 -12.31
N VAL A 201 2.38 12.35 -11.59
CA VAL A 201 2.52 11.92 -10.19
C VAL A 201 3.46 10.72 -10.09
N LEU A 202 3.26 9.71 -10.94
CA LEU A 202 4.10 8.52 -10.98
C LEU A 202 5.51 8.83 -11.48
N GLY A 203 5.65 9.72 -12.48
CA GLY A 203 6.94 10.14 -13.03
C GLY A 203 7.83 10.85 -11.99
N ALA A 204 7.23 11.67 -11.12
CA ALA A 204 7.94 12.30 -10.01
C ALA A 204 8.46 11.27 -8.97
N LEU A 205 7.72 10.17 -8.79
CA LEU A 205 8.09 9.06 -7.91
C LEU A 205 9.10 8.10 -8.56
N LEU A 206 9.15 8.04 -9.89
CA LEU A 206 9.92 7.06 -10.66
C LEU A 206 11.42 7.33 -10.79
N SER A 207 11.85 8.57 -10.57
CA SER A 207 13.22 8.98 -10.90
C SER A 207 14.32 8.29 -10.07
N SER A 208 13.98 7.39 -9.16
CA SER A 208 14.91 6.83 -8.18
C SER A 208 14.98 5.30 -8.09
N ASN A 209 14.12 4.56 -8.80
CA ASN A 209 14.22 3.10 -8.79
C ASN A 209 15.34 2.63 -9.74
N HIS A 210 16.46 2.17 -9.18
CA HIS A 210 17.62 1.66 -9.94
C HIS A 210 17.45 0.22 -10.45
N ASN A 211 16.33 -0.46 -10.15
CA ASN A 211 16.06 -1.79 -10.68
C ASN A 211 15.75 -1.68 -12.19
N THR A 212 16.59 -2.26 -13.02
CA THR A 212 16.48 -2.21 -14.49
C THR A 212 15.47 -3.19 -15.07
N ASN A 213 14.93 -4.12 -14.27
CA ASN A 213 13.92 -5.09 -14.70
C ASN A 213 12.53 -4.46 -14.65
N GLN A 214 12.23 -3.55 -15.58
CA GLN A 214 10.99 -2.80 -15.64
C GLN A 214 10.21 -3.12 -16.91
N ASN A 215 8.90 -3.40 -16.76
CA ASN A 215 7.95 -3.57 -17.86
C ASN A 215 6.60 -2.96 -17.50
N ALA A 216 6.47 -1.66 -17.73
CA ALA A 216 5.28 -0.90 -17.36
C ALA A 216 4.00 -1.41 -18.03
N LEU A 217 4.09 -1.92 -19.27
CA LEU A 217 2.93 -2.45 -19.99
C LEU A 217 2.46 -3.77 -19.37
N ALA A 218 3.39 -4.65 -18.97
CA ALA A 218 3.06 -5.90 -18.28
C ALA A 218 2.42 -5.62 -16.91
N ALA A 219 2.97 -4.68 -16.15
CA ALA A 219 2.41 -4.25 -14.87
C ALA A 219 0.99 -3.69 -15.04
N LEU A 220 0.78 -2.78 -15.99
CA LEU A 220 -0.55 -2.23 -16.29
C LEU A 220 -1.54 -3.32 -16.71
N GLN A 221 -1.11 -4.23 -17.61
CA GLN A 221 -1.95 -5.32 -18.07
C GLN A 221 -2.38 -6.25 -16.94
N GLU A 222 -1.47 -6.59 -16.02
CA GLU A 222 -1.79 -7.42 -14.86
C GLU A 222 -2.81 -6.74 -13.93
N LEU A 223 -2.71 -5.42 -13.75
CA LEU A 223 -3.61 -4.67 -12.85
C LEU A 223 -5.00 -4.40 -13.43
N THR A 224 -5.25 -4.72 -14.71
CA THR A 224 -6.62 -4.71 -15.26
C THR A 224 -7.50 -5.76 -14.62
N THR A 225 -8.82 -5.63 -14.72
CA THR A 225 -9.76 -6.65 -14.22
C THR A 225 -9.53 -8.02 -14.86
N SER A 226 -9.21 -8.07 -16.16
CA SER A 226 -8.88 -9.31 -16.87
C SER A 226 -7.49 -9.85 -16.50
N GLY A 227 -6.52 -8.98 -16.26
CA GLY A 227 -5.17 -9.37 -15.86
C GLY A 227 -5.15 -9.99 -14.47
N VAL A 228 -5.82 -9.36 -13.50
CA VAL A 228 -5.93 -9.92 -12.15
C VAL A 228 -6.78 -11.21 -12.15
N ALA A 229 -7.78 -11.34 -13.02
CA ALA A 229 -8.50 -12.62 -13.16
C ALA A 229 -7.56 -13.74 -13.63
N ALA A 230 -6.63 -13.46 -14.56
CA ALA A 230 -5.59 -14.39 -14.97
C ALA A 230 -4.60 -14.70 -13.84
N PHE A 231 -4.17 -13.67 -13.08
CA PHE A 231 -3.36 -13.86 -11.88
C PHE A 231 -4.07 -14.75 -10.85
N ASN A 232 -5.36 -14.51 -10.56
CA ASN A 232 -6.14 -15.31 -9.62
C ASN A 232 -6.32 -16.77 -10.06
N ALA A 233 -6.35 -17.03 -11.38
CA ALA A 233 -6.38 -18.40 -11.91
C ALA A 233 -5.04 -19.13 -11.69
N ALA A 234 -3.92 -18.40 -11.80
CA ALA A 234 -2.57 -18.94 -11.58
C ALA A 234 -2.21 -19.05 -10.08
N VAL A 235 -2.71 -18.11 -9.28
CA VAL A 235 -2.43 -17.96 -7.83
C VAL A 235 -3.77 -17.93 -7.07
N PRO A 236 -4.50 -19.04 -7.00
CA PRO A 236 -5.77 -19.11 -6.29
C PRO A 236 -5.55 -18.88 -4.79
N SER A 237 -6.55 -18.28 -4.12
CA SER A 237 -6.55 -18.12 -2.67
C SER A 237 -7.98 -18.21 -2.11
N ALA A 238 -8.11 -18.87 -0.99
CA ALA A 238 -9.37 -18.95 -0.25
C ALA A 238 -9.84 -17.60 0.32
N GLY A 239 -8.93 -16.64 0.44
CA GLY A 239 -9.25 -15.28 0.89
C GLY A 239 -10.02 -14.42 -0.10
N LEU A 240 -10.12 -14.85 -1.37
CA LEU A 240 -10.85 -14.14 -2.41
C LEU A 240 -12.36 -14.36 -2.30
N GLY A 241 -13.13 -13.28 -2.42
CA GLY A 241 -14.56 -13.37 -2.68
C GLY A 241 -14.87 -13.79 -4.12
N ALA A 242 -16.12 -14.09 -4.39
CA ALA A 242 -16.55 -14.44 -5.75
C ALA A 242 -16.34 -13.25 -6.70
N PRO A 243 -15.87 -13.47 -7.94
CA PRO A 243 -15.69 -12.41 -8.93
C PRO A 243 -16.97 -11.58 -9.13
N GLY A 244 -16.84 -10.27 -9.17
CA GLY A 244 -17.95 -9.33 -9.32
C GLY A 244 -18.84 -9.15 -8.08
N SER A 245 -18.56 -9.87 -6.98
CA SER A 245 -19.20 -9.62 -5.69
C SER A 245 -18.37 -8.66 -4.84
N CYS A 246 -19.03 -7.82 -4.04
CA CYS A 246 -18.37 -7.02 -3.01
C CYS A 246 -18.33 -7.82 -1.70
N ALA A 247 -17.69 -8.99 -1.75
CA ALA A 247 -17.56 -9.94 -0.65
C ALA A 247 -16.12 -10.40 -0.51
N THR A 248 -15.77 -10.90 0.65
CA THR A 248 -14.47 -11.51 0.95
C THR A 248 -14.58 -13.03 1.00
N GLY A 249 -13.43 -13.72 0.97
CA GLY A 249 -13.31 -15.15 1.19
C GLY A 249 -13.01 -15.52 2.64
N ALA A 250 -12.30 -16.62 2.84
CA ALA A 250 -11.95 -17.14 4.15
C ALA A 250 -10.86 -16.32 4.83
N ALA A 251 -10.94 -16.18 6.16
CA ALA A 251 -9.94 -15.46 6.98
C ALA A 251 -8.60 -16.22 7.09
N THR A 252 -8.59 -17.49 6.73
CA THR A 252 -7.38 -18.34 6.71
C THR A 252 -7.42 -19.23 5.48
N GLU A 253 -6.26 -19.66 5.02
CA GLU A 253 -6.13 -20.69 3.98
C GLU A 253 -5.05 -21.70 4.35
N THR A 254 -5.15 -22.91 3.80
CA THR A 254 -4.12 -23.92 3.97
C THR A 254 -3.62 -24.37 2.59
N VAL A 255 -2.33 -24.14 2.33
CA VAL A 255 -1.63 -24.48 1.10
C VAL A 255 -0.51 -25.46 1.45
N GLY A 256 -0.46 -26.63 0.81
CA GLY A 256 0.59 -27.62 1.06
C GLY A 256 0.70 -28.09 2.52
N GLY A 257 -0.38 -27.97 3.31
CA GLY A 257 -0.37 -28.31 4.74
C GLY A 257 0.03 -27.15 5.67
N PHE A 258 0.33 -25.95 5.12
CA PHE A 258 0.69 -24.76 5.88
C PHE A 258 -0.49 -23.79 5.92
N THR A 259 -0.87 -23.35 7.14
CA THR A 259 -1.98 -22.40 7.33
C THR A 259 -1.45 -20.99 7.40
N HIS A 260 -2.08 -20.09 6.62
CA HIS A 260 -1.85 -18.65 6.60
C HIS A 260 -3.06 -17.90 7.17
N TYR A 261 -2.81 -16.82 7.90
CA TYR A 261 -3.83 -15.85 8.30
C TYR A 261 -3.88 -14.75 7.24
N LEU A 262 -5.08 -14.40 6.80
CA LEU A 262 -5.33 -13.48 5.70
C LEU A 262 -6.06 -12.24 6.21
N TYR A 263 -5.54 -11.05 5.88
CA TYR A 263 -6.11 -9.77 6.31
C TYR A 263 -6.13 -8.76 5.19
N SER A 264 -7.11 -7.84 5.23
CA SER A 264 -7.13 -6.68 4.36
C SER A 264 -7.79 -5.47 4.99
N TRP A 265 -7.51 -4.32 4.40
CA TRP A 265 -8.28 -3.08 4.54
C TRP A 265 -8.13 -2.21 3.31
N ALA A 266 -9.05 -1.22 3.17
CA ALA A 266 -9.14 -0.34 2.02
C ALA A 266 -9.42 1.09 2.44
N GLY A 267 -8.87 2.03 1.68
CA GLY A 267 -9.24 3.43 1.71
C GLY A 267 -10.46 3.72 0.84
N THR A 268 -11.22 4.76 1.21
CA THR A 268 -12.43 5.19 0.49
C THR A 268 -12.56 6.72 0.46
N ALA A 269 -11.46 7.44 0.26
CA ALA A 269 -11.46 8.90 0.22
C ALA A 269 -12.36 9.48 -0.88
N ILE A 270 -12.65 8.69 -1.93
CA ILE A 270 -13.44 9.12 -3.08
C ILE A 270 -14.70 8.25 -3.18
N GLU A 271 -15.86 8.89 -3.15
CA GLU A 271 -17.18 8.23 -3.12
C GLU A 271 -18.10 8.73 -4.23
N PRO A 272 -19.05 7.88 -4.67
CA PRO A 272 -20.17 8.36 -5.47
C PRO A 272 -21.00 9.37 -4.68
N LYS A 273 -21.38 10.49 -5.27
CA LYS A 273 -22.38 11.38 -4.66
C LYS A 273 -23.67 10.62 -4.43
N GLY A 274 -24.15 10.67 -3.20
CA GLY A 274 -25.49 10.21 -2.86
C GLY A 274 -26.53 10.94 -3.72
N SER A 275 -27.56 10.23 -4.17
CA SER A 275 -28.67 10.81 -4.92
C SER A 275 -29.37 11.91 -4.09
N LEU A 276 -29.20 13.16 -4.47
CA LEU A 276 -30.13 14.20 -4.04
C LEU A 276 -31.46 13.95 -4.79
N PHE A 277 -32.54 13.66 -4.06
CA PHE A 277 -33.89 13.38 -4.59
C PHE A 277 -34.11 12.04 -5.33
N GLY A 278 -33.37 10.98 -5.02
CA GLY A 278 -33.68 9.64 -5.54
C GLY A 278 -33.41 9.43 -7.04
N VAL A 279 -32.76 10.36 -7.72
CA VAL A 279 -32.40 10.21 -9.14
C VAL A 279 -31.11 9.40 -9.22
N ARG A 280 -31.22 8.11 -9.54
CA ARG A 280 -30.09 7.26 -9.91
C ARG A 280 -29.51 7.76 -11.23
N GLY A 281 -28.28 8.26 -11.22
CA GLY A 281 -27.59 8.61 -12.46
C GLY A 281 -26.72 9.87 -12.40
N ALA A 282 -26.61 10.56 -11.27
CA ALA A 282 -25.63 11.62 -11.14
C ALA A 282 -24.22 11.01 -11.12
N LYS A 283 -23.48 11.17 -12.22
CA LYS A 283 -22.09 10.76 -12.39
C LYS A 283 -21.12 11.71 -11.68
N ASP A 284 -21.46 12.09 -10.45
CA ASP A 284 -20.70 13.03 -9.64
C ASP A 284 -20.01 12.28 -8.50
N THR A 285 -18.78 12.67 -8.22
CA THR A 285 -18.01 12.20 -7.06
C THR A 285 -18.13 13.15 -5.89
N SER A 286 -18.06 12.61 -4.69
CA SER A 286 -17.83 13.33 -3.45
C SER A 286 -16.58 12.76 -2.76
N LEU A 287 -15.98 13.55 -1.88
CA LEU A 287 -14.98 13.06 -0.95
C LEU A 287 -15.67 12.42 0.24
N SER A 288 -15.10 11.36 0.81
CA SER A 288 -15.60 10.77 2.04
C SER A 288 -15.32 11.70 3.23
N GLY A 289 -16.33 11.87 4.07
CA GLY A 289 -16.28 12.81 5.18
C GLY A 289 -16.70 14.24 4.81
N PRO A 290 -16.79 15.15 5.81
CA PRO A 290 -17.04 16.57 5.55
C PRO A 290 -15.93 17.11 4.66
N LEU A 291 -16.31 17.92 3.66
CA LEU A 291 -15.36 18.65 2.82
C LEU A 291 -14.28 19.26 3.72
N ASP A 292 -13.09 18.72 3.68
CA ASP A 292 -11.97 19.29 4.37
C ASP A 292 -11.70 20.66 3.74
N PRO A 293 -11.85 21.79 4.48
CA PRO A 293 -11.43 23.10 4.00
C PRO A 293 -9.95 23.09 3.63
N ALA A 294 -9.19 22.11 4.12
CA ALA A 294 -7.82 21.81 3.81
C ALA A 294 -7.67 20.80 2.65
N LEU A 295 -8.53 20.86 1.63
CA LEU A 295 -8.29 20.14 0.36
C LEU A 295 -6.88 20.42 -0.19
N PHE A 296 -6.28 21.55 0.20
CA PHE A 296 -4.88 21.89 -0.02
C PHE A 296 -3.91 21.19 0.95
N ALA A 297 -4.39 20.60 2.05
CA ALA A 297 -3.58 19.87 3.03
C ALA A 297 -3.53 18.35 2.74
N ASP A 298 -4.34 17.87 1.79
CA ASP A 298 -4.28 16.49 1.29
C ASP A 298 -3.95 16.47 -0.22
N PRO A 299 -2.68 16.65 -0.56
CA PRO A 299 -2.26 16.65 -1.97
C PRO A 299 -2.45 15.28 -2.64
N GLY A 300 -2.47 14.18 -1.88
CA GLY A 300 -2.71 12.82 -2.36
C GLY A 300 -4.12 12.68 -2.93
N THR A 301 -5.14 13.03 -2.17
CA THR A 301 -6.54 12.98 -2.64
C THR A 301 -6.76 13.90 -3.83
N LEU A 302 -6.17 15.09 -3.86
CA LEU A 302 -6.25 15.97 -5.03
C LEU A 302 -5.63 15.35 -6.28
N ALA A 303 -4.48 14.71 -6.14
CA ALA A 303 -3.78 14.04 -7.24
C ALA A 303 -4.60 12.86 -7.79
N LEU A 304 -5.28 12.12 -6.92
CA LEU A 304 -6.02 10.90 -7.26
C LEU A 304 -7.52 11.14 -7.52
N LEU A 305 -8.02 12.37 -7.35
CA LEU A 305 -9.44 12.69 -7.58
C LEU A 305 -9.87 12.39 -9.02
N GLY A 306 -9.01 12.64 -10.00
CA GLY A 306 -9.29 12.37 -11.41
C GLY A 306 -9.48 10.88 -11.69
N SER A 307 -8.56 10.04 -11.25
CA SER A 307 -8.63 8.58 -11.40
C SER A 307 -9.80 7.99 -10.63
N GLY A 308 -10.01 8.41 -9.37
CA GLY A 308 -11.15 7.97 -8.57
C GLY A 308 -12.50 8.36 -9.18
N THR A 309 -12.60 9.54 -9.81
CA THR A 309 -13.81 9.96 -10.54
C THR A 309 -14.06 9.08 -11.77
N VAL A 310 -13.02 8.70 -12.51
CA VAL A 310 -13.12 7.72 -13.60
C VAL A 310 -13.68 6.41 -13.08
N MET A 311 -13.19 5.92 -11.93
CA MET A 311 -13.65 4.68 -11.31
C MET A 311 -15.14 4.76 -10.90
N VAL A 312 -15.56 5.84 -10.23
CA VAL A 312 -16.99 6.05 -9.88
C VAL A 312 -17.86 6.04 -11.14
N ASN A 313 -17.44 6.72 -12.21
CA ASN A 313 -18.16 6.75 -13.49
C ASN A 313 -18.22 5.39 -14.20
N ARG A 314 -17.38 4.42 -13.78
CA ARG A 314 -17.37 3.03 -14.24
C ARG A 314 -18.06 2.07 -13.27
N ASN A 315 -18.80 2.60 -12.31
CA ASN A 315 -19.56 1.88 -11.29
C ASN A 315 -18.69 1.11 -10.27
N ALA A 316 -17.44 1.51 -10.08
CA ALA A 316 -16.55 0.93 -9.08
C ALA A 316 -16.99 1.21 -7.63
N GLY A 317 -17.84 2.23 -7.43
CA GLY A 317 -18.25 2.67 -6.10
C GLY A 317 -17.16 3.47 -5.37
N SER A 318 -17.19 3.41 -4.05
CA SER A 318 -16.18 4.05 -3.19
C SER A 318 -14.80 3.46 -3.46
N ASN A 319 -13.77 4.31 -3.49
CA ASN A 319 -12.42 3.94 -3.87
C ASN A 319 -11.37 4.86 -3.23
N ASP A 320 -10.11 4.42 -3.26
CA ASP A 320 -8.95 5.18 -2.79
C ASP A 320 -8.30 6.06 -3.87
N GLY A 321 -8.88 6.08 -5.07
CA GLY A 321 -8.37 6.76 -6.26
C GLY A 321 -7.71 5.84 -7.29
N LEU A 322 -7.30 4.63 -6.93
CA LEU A 322 -6.69 3.63 -7.82
C LEU A 322 -7.33 2.24 -7.70
N VAL A 323 -7.87 1.88 -6.55
CA VAL A 323 -8.48 0.58 -6.27
C VAL A 323 -9.85 0.80 -5.64
N SER A 324 -10.86 0.08 -6.12
CA SER A 324 -12.19 0.12 -5.53
C SER A 324 -12.24 -0.66 -4.22
N ARG A 325 -13.08 -0.18 -3.30
CA ARG A 325 -13.32 -0.86 -2.03
C ARG A 325 -13.61 -2.34 -2.21
N CYS A 326 -14.46 -2.69 -3.18
CA CYS A 326 -14.84 -4.08 -3.43
C CYS A 326 -13.68 -4.91 -3.97
N SER A 327 -12.80 -4.32 -4.78
CA SER A 327 -11.61 -4.99 -5.29
C SER A 327 -10.56 -5.24 -4.20
N ALA A 328 -10.53 -4.42 -3.16
CA ALA A 328 -9.54 -4.54 -2.08
C ALA A 328 -9.91 -5.56 -0.98
N LEU A 329 -11.09 -6.19 -1.04
CA LEU A 329 -11.54 -7.14 -0.02
C LEU A 329 -10.81 -8.48 -0.14
N TYR A 330 -10.24 -8.95 0.99
CA TYR A 330 -9.50 -10.20 1.05
C TYR A 330 -9.43 -10.73 2.48
N GLY A 331 -9.72 -12.01 2.69
CA GLY A 331 -9.60 -12.65 3.97
C GLY A 331 -10.44 -11.99 5.07
N ASN A 332 -9.85 -11.78 6.25
CA ASN A 332 -10.43 -11.03 7.35
C ASN A 332 -10.29 -9.53 7.08
N VAL A 333 -11.38 -8.90 6.66
CA VAL A 333 -11.42 -7.46 6.36
C VAL A 333 -11.49 -6.67 7.66
N LEU A 334 -10.44 -5.90 7.96
CA LEU A 334 -10.32 -5.13 9.20
C LEU A 334 -11.04 -3.79 9.14
N SER A 335 -11.09 -3.17 7.96
CA SER A 335 -11.89 -1.97 7.67
C SER A 335 -12.10 -1.80 6.18
N THR A 336 -13.23 -1.18 5.83
CA THR A 336 -13.59 -0.78 4.46
C THR A 336 -14.00 0.68 4.39
N SER A 337 -13.66 1.46 5.41
CA SER A 337 -14.17 2.83 5.58
C SER A 337 -13.09 3.79 6.08
N TYR A 338 -11.82 3.48 5.94
CA TYR A 338 -10.79 4.47 6.19
C TYR A 338 -10.89 5.61 5.18
N HIS A 339 -10.79 6.85 5.67
CA HIS A 339 -10.86 8.06 4.83
C HIS A 339 -9.55 8.30 4.06
N TRP A 340 -8.94 7.24 3.58
CA TRP A 340 -7.64 7.25 2.89
C TRP A 340 -7.80 7.25 1.38
N ASN A 341 -6.95 8.02 0.72
CA ASN A 341 -6.56 7.77 -0.65
C ASN A 341 -5.43 6.72 -0.68
N HIS A 342 -5.10 6.26 -1.87
CA HIS A 342 -4.11 5.19 -2.07
C HIS A 342 -2.70 5.50 -1.53
N LEU A 343 -2.34 6.77 -1.35
CA LEU A 343 -1.05 7.20 -0.80
C LEU A 343 -1.11 7.34 0.73
N ASP A 344 -2.26 7.69 1.29
CA ASP A 344 -2.46 7.77 2.74
C ASP A 344 -2.31 6.40 3.40
N GLU A 345 -2.71 5.33 2.71
CA GLU A 345 -2.62 3.94 3.19
C GLU A 345 -1.23 3.55 3.67
N ILE A 346 -0.20 4.21 3.14
CA ILE A 346 1.22 4.00 3.48
C ILE A 346 1.89 5.26 4.02
N ASN A 347 1.10 6.24 4.44
CA ASN A 347 1.55 7.51 5.00
C ASN A 347 2.48 8.31 4.06
N GLN A 348 2.30 8.19 2.74
CA GLN A 348 3.11 8.89 1.74
C GLN A 348 2.96 10.42 1.81
N LEU A 349 3.71 11.12 0.94
CA LEU A 349 3.76 12.58 0.88
C LEU A 349 4.09 13.21 2.23
N PHE A 350 5.14 12.68 2.88
CA PHE A 350 5.64 13.17 4.19
C PHE A 350 4.62 13.05 5.34
N GLY A 351 3.66 12.11 5.23
CA GLY A 351 2.62 11.94 6.24
C GLY A 351 1.51 13.00 6.18
N LEU A 352 1.37 13.68 5.03
CA LEU A 352 0.27 14.60 4.79
C LEU A 352 -0.96 13.79 4.38
N ILE A 353 -1.80 13.50 5.35
CA ILE A 353 -3.08 12.78 5.19
C ILE A 353 -4.25 13.76 5.37
N GLY A 354 -5.42 13.39 4.89
CA GLY A 354 -6.64 14.19 5.09
C GLY A 354 -6.94 14.43 6.57
N GLN A 355 -7.52 15.59 6.91
CA GLN A 355 -7.78 16.00 8.30
C GLN A 355 -8.67 15.00 9.06
N ASN A 356 -9.53 14.26 8.34
CA ASN A 356 -10.43 13.26 8.92
C ASN A 356 -9.94 11.83 8.68
N ALA A 357 -8.75 11.66 8.10
CA ALA A 357 -8.17 10.37 7.86
C ALA A 357 -7.59 9.78 9.15
N GLU A 358 -7.74 8.50 9.33
CA GLU A 358 -7.15 7.74 10.42
C GLU A 358 -5.63 7.71 10.26
N ASP A 359 -4.88 7.68 11.37
CA ASP A 359 -3.42 7.58 11.33
C ASP A 359 -2.98 6.19 10.82
N PRO A 360 -2.41 6.08 9.61
CA PRO A 360 -2.01 4.79 9.04
C PRO A 360 -0.87 4.14 9.80
N ILE A 361 0.01 4.90 10.43
CA ILE A 361 1.08 4.38 11.30
C ILE A 361 0.45 3.65 12.49
N ALA A 362 -0.51 4.28 13.17
CA ALA A 362 -1.20 3.70 14.31
C ALA A 362 -2.01 2.44 13.92
N VAL A 363 -2.65 2.45 12.75
CA VAL A 363 -3.40 1.30 12.24
C VAL A 363 -2.49 0.12 11.97
N ILE A 364 -1.36 0.32 11.27
CA ILE A 364 -0.41 -0.74 10.95
C ILE A 364 0.27 -1.26 12.23
N ARG A 365 0.63 -0.39 13.17
CA ARG A 365 1.16 -0.78 14.48
C ARG A 365 0.15 -1.62 15.26
N THR A 366 -1.12 -1.24 15.27
CA THR A 366 -2.19 -2.01 15.91
C THR A 366 -2.35 -3.38 15.25
N HIS A 367 -2.18 -3.46 13.94
CA HIS A 367 -2.20 -4.73 13.24
C HIS A 367 -1.00 -5.60 13.60
N ALA A 368 0.21 -5.06 13.70
CA ALA A 368 1.38 -5.79 14.18
C ALA A 368 1.14 -6.39 15.58
N ASN A 369 0.51 -5.62 16.48
CA ASN A 369 0.11 -6.17 17.80
C ASN A 369 -0.93 -7.30 17.66
N ARG A 370 -1.88 -7.20 16.73
CA ARG A 370 -2.84 -8.29 16.43
C ARG A 370 -2.10 -9.57 16.00
N LEU A 371 -1.12 -9.46 15.09
CA LEU A 371 -0.29 -10.59 14.66
C LEU A 371 0.47 -11.20 15.86
N LYS A 372 1.09 -10.35 16.68
CA LYS A 372 1.76 -10.78 17.92
C LYS A 372 0.84 -11.57 18.85
N LEU A 373 -0.38 -11.07 19.09
CA LEU A 373 -1.34 -11.74 19.98
C LEU A 373 -1.84 -13.08 19.43
N GLN A 374 -1.70 -13.30 18.13
CA GLN A 374 -1.96 -14.58 17.46
C GLN A 374 -0.74 -15.51 17.40
N GLY A 375 0.41 -15.09 17.96
CA GLY A 375 1.64 -15.87 17.96
C GLY A 375 2.38 -15.88 16.63
N LEU A 376 2.10 -14.88 15.78
CA LEU A 376 2.69 -14.73 14.43
C LEU A 376 3.90 -13.80 14.41
#